data_3a7ec577122ded645279f7146defe064
#
_entry.id   3a7ec577122ded645279f7146defe064
#
_cell.length_a   1.000
_cell.length_b   1.000
_cell.length_c   1.000
_cell.angle_alpha   90.00
_cell.angle_beta   90.00
_cell.angle_gamma   90.00
#
_symmetry.space_group_name_H-M   'P 1'
#
loop_
_entity.id
_entity.type
_entity.pdbx_description
1 polymer ?
#
loop_
_entity_poly.entity_id
_entity_poly.type
_entity_poly.pdbx_seq_one_letter_code
_entity_poly.pdbx_strand_id
1 'polypeptide(L)'
;LVLNKKDLKAFAKLRDKQGRKVYTIVNHGNTGTIDGVPYVINSACGAVTDTQTKAIVYCMAYGPLSNYEMAIFSDIDARKSLDYKFKQGQIAYRADIFAGGAVAAHNGFIRVKRPASA
;
A
#
# COMPACT_ATOMS: atom_id res chain seq x y z
N LEU A 1 -0.31 6.22 8.46
CA LEU A 1 0.85 5.36 8.25
C LEU A 1 0.46 4.22 7.31
N VAL A 2 1.25 3.98 6.26
CA VAL A 2 1.09 2.82 5.36
C VAL A 2 2.26 1.88 5.61
N LEU A 3 1.99 0.60 5.85
CA LEU A 3 3.03 -0.37 6.22
C LEU A 3 2.67 -1.80 5.78
N ASN A 4 3.66 -2.71 5.81
CA ASN A 4 3.46 -4.12 5.54
C ASN A 4 2.97 -4.86 6.79
N LYS A 5 2.20 -5.93 6.60
CA LYS A 5 1.71 -6.80 7.68
C LYS A 5 2.84 -7.40 8.55
N LYS A 6 4.00 -7.69 7.95
CA LYS A 6 5.18 -8.20 8.69
C LYS A 6 5.71 -7.17 9.69
N ASP A 7 5.74 -5.89 9.28
CA ASP A 7 6.21 -4.81 10.13
C ASP A 7 5.21 -4.48 11.25
N LEU A 8 3.90 -4.56 10.98
CA LEU A 8 2.87 -4.46 12.02
C LEU A 8 3.07 -5.53 13.10
N LYS A 9 3.36 -6.78 12.69
CA LYS A 9 3.68 -7.87 13.63
C LYS A 9 4.94 -7.57 14.45
N ALA A 10 5.94 -6.93 13.86
CA ALA A 10 7.15 -6.53 14.57
C ALA A 10 6.85 -5.47 15.64
N PHE A 11 6.06 -4.44 15.33
CA PHE A 11 5.59 -3.45 16.29
C PHE A 11 4.81 -4.10 17.46
N ALA A 12 3.92 -5.04 17.15
CA ALA A 12 3.12 -5.75 18.15
C ALA A 12 3.97 -6.62 19.11
N LYS A 13 5.15 -7.06 18.67
CA LYS A 13 6.06 -7.90 19.46
C LYS A 13 7.04 -7.10 20.33
N LEU A 14 7.20 -5.80 20.10
CA LEU A 14 8.09 -4.96 20.87
C LEU A 14 7.66 -4.91 22.33
N ARG A 15 8.64 -5.21 23.21
CA ARG A 15 8.48 -5.20 24.66
C ARG A 15 9.57 -4.33 25.28
N ASP A 16 9.25 -3.72 26.40
CA ASP A 16 10.24 -3.06 27.24
C ASP A 16 11.07 -4.08 28.05
N LYS A 17 12.06 -3.61 28.81
CA LYS A 17 12.89 -4.46 29.67
C LYS A 17 12.08 -5.18 30.76
N GLN A 18 10.88 -4.71 31.08
CA GLN A 18 9.95 -5.32 32.04
C GLN A 18 8.91 -6.25 31.37
N GLY A 19 9.00 -6.47 30.06
CA GLY A 19 8.11 -7.35 29.30
C GLY A 19 6.77 -6.72 28.92
N ARG A 20 6.54 -5.42 29.17
CA ARG A 20 5.30 -4.71 28.78
C ARG A 20 5.34 -4.34 27.31
N LYS A 21 4.16 -4.27 26.68
CA LYS A 21 4.03 -3.79 25.29
C LYS A 21 4.44 -2.33 25.21
N VAL A 22 5.31 -1.98 24.24
CA VAL A 22 5.75 -0.61 24.00
C VAL A 22 4.65 0.17 23.28
N TYR A 23 3.95 -0.47 22.32
CA TYR A 23 2.89 0.17 21.52
C TYR A 23 1.52 -0.46 21.77
N THR A 24 0.50 0.38 21.88
CA THR A 24 -0.89 -0.03 21.91
C THR A 24 -1.42 -0.09 20.47
N ILE A 25 -1.75 -1.29 20.01
CA ILE A 25 -2.25 -1.51 18.65
C ILE A 25 -3.69 -1.97 18.73
N VAL A 26 -4.57 -1.21 18.06
CA VAL A 26 -5.97 -1.59 17.81
C VAL A 26 -6.08 -1.95 16.33
N ASN A 27 -6.54 -3.15 16.04
CA ASN A 27 -6.61 -3.70 14.67
C ASN A 27 -8.06 -3.94 14.25
N HIS A 28 -8.42 -3.44 13.08
CA HIS A 28 -9.72 -3.63 12.42
C HIS A 28 -9.52 -4.22 11.01
N GLY A 29 -8.88 -5.39 10.92
CA GLY A 29 -8.55 -6.01 9.63
C GLY A 29 -7.33 -5.39 8.96
N ASN A 30 -7.49 -4.72 7.84
CA ASN A 30 -6.41 -4.07 7.10
C ASN A 30 -6.11 -2.63 7.56
N THR A 31 -6.85 -2.14 8.54
CA THR A 31 -6.69 -0.81 9.11
C THR A 31 -6.66 -0.88 10.63
N GLY A 32 -6.26 0.18 11.28
CA GLY A 32 -6.26 0.28 12.74
C GLY A 32 -5.45 1.48 13.20
N THR A 33 -5.05 1.46 14.47
CA THR A 33 -4.24 2.51 15.08
C THR A 33 -3.06 1.93 15.85
N ILE A 34 -1.93 2.63 15.81
CA ILE A 34 -0.75 2.40 16.66
C ILE A 34 -0.58 3.66 17.49
N ASP A 35 -0.80 3.58 18.80
CA ASP A 35 -0.79 4.73 19.74
C ASP A 35 -1.59 5.93 19.22
N GLY A 36 -2.79 5.67 18.67
CA GLY A 36 -3.66 6.71 18.11
C GLY A 36 -3.34 7.11 16.67
N VAL A 37 -2.20 6.70 16.10
CA VAL A 37 -1.86 6.98 14.69
C VAL A 37 -2.56 5.96 13.79
N PRO A 38 -3.45 6.38 12.89
CA PRO A 38 -4.12 5.46 11.98
C PRO A 38 -3.12 4.85 10.99
N TYR A 39 -3.28 3.55 10.73
CA TYR A 39 -2.49 2.82 9.74
C TYR A 39 -3.35 2.07 8.74
N VAL A 40 -2.77 1.81 7.58
CA VAL A 40 -3.34 0.96 6.52
C VAL A 40 -2.28 -0.07 6.13
N ILE A 41 -2.69 -1.34 6.06
CA ILE A 41 -1.81 -2.41 5.57
C ILE A 41 -1.83 -2.43 4.05
N ASN A 42 -0.62 -2.37 3.46
CA ASN A 42 -0.45 -2.52 2.02
C ASN A 42 0.66 -3.54 1.74
N SER A 43 0.30 -4.63 1.06
CA SER A 43 1.24 -5.70 0.69
C SER A 43 2.25 -5.29 -0.39
N ALA A 44 1.99 -4.21 -1.14
CA ALA A 44 2.95 -3.65 -2.09
C ALA A 44 4.15 -2.98 -1.41
N CYS A 45 4.01 -2.58 -0.14
CA CYS A 45 5.14 -2.11 0.66
C CYS A 45 6.04 -3.30 1.03
N GLY A 46 7.35 -3.16 0.85
CA GLY A 46 8.30 -4.13 1.40
C GLY A 46 8.25 -4.15 2.94
N ALA A 47 8.81 -5.17 3.55
CA ALA A 47 8.94 -5.22 5.00
C ALA A 47 10.37 -4.87 5.43
N VAL A 48 10.52 -4.05 6.48
CA VAL A 48 11.83 -3.75 7.08
C VAL A 48 12.46 -5.03 7.63
N THR A 49 11.62 -5.91 8.16
CA THR A 49 12.02 -7.19 8.76
C THR A 49 12.36 -8.28 7.73
N ASP A 50 12.18 -8.03 6.45
CA ASP A 50 12.47 -9.01 5.40
C ASP A 50 13.94 -8.93 4.98
N THR A 51 14.74 -9.93 5.37
CA THR A 51 16.18 -9.98 5.09
C THR A 51 16.54 -10.67 3.77
N GLN A 52 15.55 -11.21 3.06
CA GLN A 52 15.80 -12.05 1.87
C GLN A 52 16.09 -11.24 0.59
N THR A 53 15.77 -9.95 0.57
CA THR A 53 15.98 -9.12 -0.61
C THR A 53 17.22 -8.25 -0.45
N LYS A 54 18.21 -8.40 -1.34
CA LYS A 54 19.43 -7.58 -1.35
C LYS A 54 19.22 -6.16 -1.91
N ALA A 55 18.07 -5.87 -2.50
CA ALA A 55 17.76 -4.56 -3.06
C ALA A 55 17.29 -3.56 -1.99
N ILE A 56 17.47 -2.27 -2.31
CA ILE A 56 16.85 -1.19 -1.55
C ILE A 56 15.33 -1.29 -1.68
N VAL A 57 14.63 -1.33 -0.57
CA VAL A 57 13.16 -1.46 -0.54
C VAL A 57 12.56 -0.32 0.28
N TYR A 58 11.52 0.30 -0.25
CA TYR A 58 10.69 1.23 0.51
C TYR A 58 9.64 0.44 1.29
N CYS A 59 9.66 0.60 2.61
CA CYS A 59 8.91 -0.27 3.52
C CYS A 59 7.66 0.40 4.08
N MET A 60 7.78 1.66 4.49
CA MET A 60 6.67 2.39 5.11
C MET A 60 6.60 3.80 4.55
N ALA A 61 5.40 4.37 4.56
CA ALA A 61 5.15 5.77 4.26
C ALA A 61 4.31 6.39 5.38
N TYR A 62 4.73 7.54 5.88
CA TYR A 62 4.01 8.31 6.87
C TYR A 62 3.70 9.70 6.34
N GLY A 63 2.45 10.10 6.42
CA GLY A 63 1.96 11.40 6.00
C GLY A 63 0.44 11.38 5.82
N PRO A 64 -0.20 12.54 5.71
CA PRO A 64 -1.61 12.63 5.39
C PRO A 64 -1.86 12.19 3.94
N LEU A 65 -2.83 11.30 3.74
CA LEU A 65 -3.20 10.82 2.40
C LEU A 65 -3.76 11.93 1.50
N SER A 66 -4.25 13.02 2.08
CA SER A 66 -4.69 14.21 1.35
C SER A 66 -3.59 14.90 0.53
N ASN A 67 -2.31 14.60 0.82
CA ASN A 67 -1.18 15.09 0.02
C ASN A 67 -1.01 14.36 -1.32
N TYR A 68 -1.77 13.30 -1.56
CA TYR A 68 -1.78 12.58 -2.82
C TYR A 68 -3.05 12.94 -3.59
N GLU A 69 -2.89 13.47 -4.78
CA GLU A 69 -3.98 13.79 -5.69
C GLU A 69 -4.10 12.73 -6.77
N MET A 70 -5.33 12.30 -7.02
CA MET A 70 -5.65 11.40 -8.12
C MET A 70 -6.62 12.10 -9.07
N ALA A 71 -6.28 12.13 -10.34
CA ALA A 71 -7.10 12.66 -11.41
C ALA A 71 -7.61 11.53 -12.31
N ILE A 72 -8.90 11.56 -12.63
CA ILE A 72 -9.51 10.68 -13.61
C ILE A 72 -9.75 11.52 -14.85
N PHE A 73 -9.10 11.16 -15.96
CA PHE A 73 -9.09 11.95 -17.20
C PHE A 73 -10.16 11.52 -18.20
N SER A 74 -10.82 10.39 -17.98
CA SER A 74 -11.88 9.91 -18.86
C SER A 74 -12.98 9.20 -18.08
N ASP A 75 -14.17 9.19 -18.66
CA ASP A 75 -15.22 8.26 -18.22
C ASP A 75 -14.84 6.81 -18.53
N ILE A 76 -15.56 5.88 -17.96
CA ILE A 76 -15.38 4.46 -18.25
C ILE A 76 -15.91 4.18 -19.65
N ASP A 77 -15.03 3.89 -20.62
CA ASP A 77 -15.41 3.46 -21.97
C ASP A 77 -15.55 1.91 -21.98
N ALA A 78 -16.79 1.45 -21.95
CA ALA A 78 -17.11 0.03 -22.00
C ALA A 78 -17.60 -0.37 -23.40
N ARG A 79 -16.90 -1.29 -24.04
CA ARG A 79 -17.21 -1.80 -25.38
C ARG A 79 -17.40 -3.30 -25.39
N LYS A 80 -18.31 -3.78 -26.25
CA LYS A 80 -18.47 -5.20 -26.54
C LYS A 80 -18.07 -5.47 -27.99
N SER A 81 -17.44 -6.61 -28.25
CA SER A 81 -17.15 -7.12 -29.58
C SER A 81 -17.80 -8.49 -29.75
N LEU A 82 -18.55 -8.67 -30.83
CA LEU A 82 -19.15 -9.92 -31.24
C LEU A 82 -18.23 -10.73 -32.16
N ASP A 83 -17.28 -10.04 -32.82
CA ASP A 83 -16.47 -10.60 -33.90
C ASP A 83 -15.16 -11.20 -33.39
N TYR A 84 -14.59 -10.65 -32.29
CA TYR A 84 -13.26 -11.01 -31.80
C TYR A 84 -13.10 -12.50 -31.45
N LYS A 85 -14.17 -13.14 -30.95
CA LYS A 85 -14.18 -14.56 -30.60
C LYS A 85 -15.36 -15.31 -31.23
N PHE A 86 -15.74 -14.92 -32.43
CA PHE A 86 -16.89 -15.50 -33.14
C PHE A 86 -16.80 -17.02 -33.29
N LYS A 87 -15.62 -17.57 -33.63
CA LYS A 87 -15.38 -19.02 -33.77
C LYS A 87 -15.60 -19.81 -32.46
N GLN A 88 -15.51 -19.14 -31.32
CA GLN A 88 -15.67 -19.76 -29.99
C GLN A 88 -17.07 -19.51 -29.39
N GLY A 89 -17.94 -18.79 -30.09
CA GLY A 89 -19.27 -18.41 -29.59
C GLY A 89 -19.24 -17.52 -28.34
N GLN A 90 -18.15 -16.74 -28.13
CA GLN A 90 -17.97 -15.90 -26.97
C GLN A 90 -18.04 -14.41 -27.33
N ILE A 91 -18.66 -13.63 -26.42
CA ILE A 91 -18.69 -12.18 -26.51
C ILE A 91 -17.53 -11.62 -25.68
N ALA A 92 -16.71 -10.76 -26.29
CA ALA A 92 -15.62 -10.08 -25.58
C ALA A 92 -16.09 -8.70 -25.09
N TYR A 93 -15.80 -8.41 -23.82
CA TYR A 93 -16.02 -7.09 -23.22
C TYR A 93 -14.67 -6.46 -22.88
N ARG A 94 -14.55 -5.17 -23.13
CA ARG A 94 -13.39 -4.35 -22.75
C ARG A 94 -13.90 -3.08 -22.09
N ALA A 95 -13.24 -2.71 -20.97
CA ALA A 95 -13.48 -1.44 -20.32
C ALA A 95 -12.14 -0.75 -20.07
N ASP A 96 -12.05 0.52 -20.44
CA ASP A 96 -10.86 1.34 -20.32
C ASP A 96 -11.18 2.58 -19.47
N ILE A 97 -10.24 2.99 -18.63
CA ILE A 97 -10.26 4.24 -17.89
C ILE A 97 -8.86 4.83 -17.86
N PHE A 98 -8.74 6.15 -18.02
CA PHE A 98 -7.47 6.85 -17.88
C PHE A 98 -7.44 7.58 -16.54
N ALA A 99 -6.52 7.18 -15.68
CA ALA A 99 -6.30 7.80 -14.39
C ALA A 99 -4.82 8.03 -14.14
N GLY A 100 -4.51 9.07 -13.42
CA GLY A 100 -3.15 9.36 -12.98
C GLY A 100 -3.16 9.94 -11.58
N GLY A 101 -2.02 9.90 -10.90
CA GLY A 101 -1.92 10.48 -9.58
C GLY A 101 -0.50 10.85 -9.23
N ALA A 102 -0.36 11.87 -8.40
CA ALA A 102 0.93 12.35 -7.93
C ALA A 102 0.81 12.92 -6.52
N VAL A 103 1.94 13.04 -5.84
CA VAL A 103 2.04 13.76 -4.58
C VAL A 103 2.08 15.26 -4.91
N ALA A 104 1.04 15.99 -4.52
CA ALA A 104 0.91 17.43 -4.76
C ALA A 104 1.72 18.28 -3.77
N ALA A 105 1.80 17.84 -2.51
CA ALA A 105 2.53 18.56 -1.47
C ALA A 105 4.03 18.25 -1.50
N HIS A 106 4.87 19.31 -1.53
CA HIS A 106 6.32 19.16 -1.41
C HIS A 106 6.67 18.51 -0.05
N ASN A 107 7.49 17.46 -0.06
CA ASN A 107 7.83 16.68 1.14
C ASN A 107 6.62 16.16 1.94
N GLY A 108 5.49 15.91 1.26
CA GLY A 108 4.23 15.51 1.87
C GLY A 108 4.23 14.15 2.57
N PHE A 109 5.26 13.32 2.33
CA PHE A 109 5.40 11.99 2.94
C PHE A 109 6.83 11.73 3.39
N ILE A 110 6.95 11.10 4.56
CA ILE A 110 8.20 10.51 5.05
C ILE A 110 8.19 9.03 4.64
N ARG A 111 9.27 8.57 4.02
CA ARG A 111 9.43 7.17 3.60
C ARG A 111 10.53 6.49 4.40
N VAL A 112 10.22 5.32 4.94
CA VAL A 112 11.22 4.45 5.55
C VAL A 112 11.82 3.55 4.48
N LYS A 113 13.14 3.61 4.36
CA LYS A 113 13.93 2.87 3.38
C LYS A 113 14.80 1.86 4.12
N ARG A 114 14.72 0.59 3.69
CA ARG A 114 15.69 -0.41 4.12
C ARG A 114 16.89 -0.34 3.18
N PRO A 115 18.12 -0.18 3.70
CA PRO A 115 19.31 -0.29 2.88
C PRO A 115 19.47 -1.70 2.32
N ALA A 116 20.21 -1.84 1.23
CA ALA A 116 20.64 -3.15 0.74
C ALA A 116 21.49 -3.83 1.82
N SER A 117 21.25 -5.10 2.10
CA SER A 117 22.17 -5.87 2.93
C SER A 117 23.49 -6.11 2.17
N ALA A 118 24.59 -5.90 2.83
CA ALA A 118 25.91 -6.18 2.28
C ALA A 118 26.07 -7.69 1.98
#